data_55df085f079ebcba0ebcb618e2eeb26c
#
_entry.id   55df085f079ebcba0ebcb618e2eeb26c
#
_cell.length_a   1.000
_cell.length_b   1.000
_cell.length_c   1.000
_cell.angle_alpha   90.00
_cell.angle_beta   90.00
_cell.angle_gamma   90.00
#
_symmetry.space_group_name_H-M   'P 1'
#
loop_
_entity.id
_entity.type
_entity.pdbx_description
1 polymer ?
#
loop_
_entity_poly.entity_id
_entity_poly.type
_entity_poly.pdbx_seq_one_letter_code
_entity_poly.pdbx_strand_id
1 'polypeptide(L)'
;MQIITKSIRIIDYDAQQIYTRATPATFDVYVSELIDHINGNKNVREFKTRSTDTEVIGCIKHILRTHDNAELVSNKTDSIASRLLIKEIDAQRRVARMDTNVQKGSLVQALLFDEETNQSIYLLAKVEHSDFVDDADFSFKSGFSKDKKTFWKSCLIEIPDLEATSYTARIYSNTVAKYWSDDFLELDEMVSDESNTSNAFKAIESTLNRNIRNLAPRDHTVIRNAVISYLKSHEHFDYNTMLVDILDGYQVTDLPEDRLESLKSKLAGLPETKHFDRQFSPVPSVINARIKKVYEVNDGIQIRITD
;
A
#
# COMPACT_ATOMS: atom_id res chain seq x y z
N MET A 1 12.03 9.80 -17.35
CA MET A 1 11.22 10.79 -16.60
C MET A 1 12.06 12.01 -16.28
N GLN A 2 11.53 13.22 -16.51
CA GLN A 2 12.15 14.50 -16.19
C GLN A 2 11.49 15.11 -14.95
N ILE A 3 12.27 15.60 -13.98
CA ILE A 3 11.76 16.33 -12.81
C ILE A 3 11.56 17.80 -13.21
N ILE A 4 10.32 18.28 -13.18
CA ILE A 4 9.95 19.66 -13.52
C ILE A 4 10.03 20.54 -12.27
N THR A 5 9.37 20.10 -11.18
CA THR A 5 9.45 20.77 -9.87
C THR A 5 9.66 19.76 -8.77
N LYS A 6 10.28 20.17 -7.67
CA LYS A 6 10.48 19.34 -6.49
C LYS A 6 10.41 20.17 -5.23
N SER A 7 9.91 19.60 -4.16
CA SER A 7 9.86 20.25 -2.86
C SER A 7 9.86 19.23 -1.73
N ILE A 8 10.24 19.68 -0.54
CA ILE A 8 10.15 18.92 0.69
C ILE A 8 9.58 19.80 1.80
N ARG A 9 8.64 19.25 2.55
CA ARG A 9 8.03 19.88 3.72
C ARG A 9 8.14 18.95 4.92
N ILE A 10 8.77 19.41 5.98
CA ILE A 10 8.79 18.69 7.26
C ILE A 10 7.43 18.86 7.92
N ILE A 11 6.82 17.76 8.31
CA ILE A 11 5.53 17.73 9.01
C ILE A 11 5.78 17.53 10.50
N ASP A 12 5.51 18.55 11.29
CA ASP A 12 5.61 18.49 12.74
C ASP A 12 4.22 18.63 13.37
N TYR A 13 3.59 17.49 13.66
CA TYR A 13 2.26 17.49 14.26
C TYR A 13 2.26 17.87 15.74
N ASP A 14 3.40 17.75 16.47
CA ASP A 14 3.50 18.19 17.87
C ASP A 14 3.51 19.71 17.94
N ALA A 15 4.33 20.35 17.11
CA ALA A 15 4.36 21.81 16.97
C ALA A 15 3.18 22.36 16.14
N GLN A 16 2.42 21.50 15.47
CA GLN A 16 1.34 21.84 14.53
C GLN A 16 1.82 22.78 13.41
N GLN A 17 3.01 22.53 12.88
CA GLN A 17 3.67 23.36 11.88
C GLN A 17 4.29 22.55 10.76
N ILE A 18 4.45 23.22 9.61
CA ILE A 18 5.24 22.71 8.49
C ILE A 18 6.48 23.58 8.32
N TYR A 19 7.59 22.95 7.95
CA TYR A 19 8.85 23.67 7.68
C TYR A 19 9.33 23.36 6.28
N THR A 20 9.71 24.40 5.55
CA THR A 20 10.32 24.27 4.22
C THR A 20 11.81 23.96 4.35
N ARG A 21 12.32 23.08 3.50
CA ARG A 21 13.77 22.85 3.32
C ARG A 21 14.16 23.09 1.87
N ALA A 22 15.35 23.62 1.69
CA ALA A 22 15.94 23.75 0.35
C ALA A 22 16.21 22.36 -0.25
N THR A 23 15.95 22.21 -1.54
CA THR A 23 16.20 20.99 -2.30
C THR A 23 17.43 21.18 -3.20
N PRO A 24 18.62 20.68 -2.80
CA PRO A 24 19.82 20.77 -3.64
C PRO A 24 19.67 19.88 -4.89
N ALA A 25 20.54 20.05 -5.89
CA ALA A 25 20.51 19.23 -7.11
C ALA A 25 20.63 17.72 -6.83
N THR A 26 21.39 17.32 -5.81
CA THR A 26 21.51 15.91 -5.37
C THR A 26 20.19 15.30 -4.91
N PHE A 27 19.18 16.11 -4.60
CA PHE A 27 17.86 15.64 -4.23
C PHE A 27 17.10 14.97 -5.39
N ASP A 28 17.50 15.24 -6.65
CA ASP A 28 16.91 14.59 -7.82
C ASP A 28 17.20 13.09 -7.84
N VAL A 29 18.37 12.67 -7.40
CA VAL A 29 18.73 11.26 -7.26
C VAL A 29 17.78 10.57 -6.29
N TYR A 30 17.51 11.22 -5.15
CA TYR A 30 16.60 10.70 -4.14
C TYR A 30 15.15 10.58 -4.66
N VAL A 31 14.66 11.59 -5.38
CA VAL A 31 13.33 11.53 -6.02
C VAL A 31 13.26 10.40 -7.04
N SER A 32 14.30 10.22 -7.85
CA SER A 32 14.37 9.12 -8.83
C SER A 32 14.35 7.75 -8.15
N GLU A 33 15.12 7.57 -7.06
CA GLU A 33 15.10 6.34 -6.27
C GLU A 33 13.72 6.03 -5.66
N LEU A 34 12.97 7.06 -5.23
CA LEU A 34 11.59 6.91 -4.76
C LEU A 34 10.68 6.37 -5.86
N ILE A 35 10.78 6.94 -7.06
CA ILE A 35 9.96 6.56 -8.21
C ILE A 35 10.27 5.12 -8.63
N ASP A 36 11.55 4.76 -8.73
CA ASP A 36 11.99 3.41 -9.09
C ASP A 36 11.49 2.39 -8.07
N HIS A 37 11.53 2.75 -6.78
CA HIS A 37 11.01 1.89 -5.72
C HIS A 37 9.50 1.64 -5.85
N ILE A 38 8.72 2.67 -6.16
CA ILE A 38 7.27 2.53 -6.35
C ILE A 38 6.99 1.68 -7.59
N ASN A 39 7.65 1.99 -8.72
CA ASN A 39 7.43 1.30 -9.99
C ASN A 39 7.87 -0.17 -9.95
N GLY A 40 8.93 -0.49 -9.22
CA GLY A 40 9.45 -1.86 -9.06
C GLY A 40 8.74 -2.68 -7.97
N ASN A 41 7.82 -2.08 -7.21
CA ASN A 41 7.22 -2.75 -6.07
C ASN A 41 5.89 -3.42 -6.42
N LYS A 42 5.77 -4.71 -6.12
CA LYS A 42 4.55 -5.49 -6.35
C LYS A 42 3.41 -5.18 -5.36
N ASN A 43 3.70 -4.49 -4.27
CA ASN A 43 2.70 -4.10 -3.26
C ASN A 43 2.03 -2.76 -3.57
N VAL A 44 2.21 -2.23 -4.76
CA VAL A 44 1.50 -1.05 -5.24
C VAL A 44 0.03 -1.39 -5.47
N ARG A 45 -0.86 -0.55 -4.97
CA ARG A 45 -2.31 -0.66 -5.15
C ARG A 45 -2.82 0.49 -6.02
N GLU A 46 -3.77 0.21 -6.90
CA GLU A 46 -4.33 1.19 -7.82
C GLU A 46 -5.62 1.81 -7.28
N PHE A 47 -5.71 3.11 -7.46
CA PHE A 47 -6.83 3.97 -7.06
C PHE A 47 -7.20 4.90 -8.20
N LYS A 48 -8.36 5.53 -8.08
CA LYS A 48 -8.75 6.68 -8.89
C LYS A 48 -9.13 7.86 -7.99
N THR A 49 -8.97 9.08 -8.48
CA THR A 49 -9.44 10.26 -7.76
C THR A 49 -10.97 10.30 -7.74
N ARG A 50 -11.58 10.64 -6.60
CA ARG A 50 -13.04 10.84 -6.48
C ARG A 50 -13.53 11.97 -7.37
N SER A 51 -12.72 13.01 -7.46
CA SER A 51 -12.95 14.18 -8.30
C SER A 51 -11.61 14.80 -8.68
N THR A 52 -11.60 15.60 -9.72
CA THR A 52 -10.45 16.44 -10.08
C THR A 52 -10.47 17.80 -9.39
N ASP A 53 -11.45 18.06 -8.51
CA ASP A 53 -11.63 19.30 -7.76
C ASP A 53 -11.41 19.13 -6.25
N THR A 54 -10.93 17.96 -5.80
CA THR A 54 -10.50 17.78 -4.41
C THR A 54 -9.32 18.70 -4.10
N GLU A 55 -9.11 19.00 -2.81
CA GLU A 55 -8.11 20.00 -2.40
C GLU A 55 -6.69 19.67 -2.91
N VAL A 56 -6.26 18.41 -2.75
CA VAL A 56 -4.93 17.98 -3.21
C VAL A 56 -4.85 18.03 -4.73
N ILE A 57 -5.84 17.47 -5.44
CA ILE A 57 -5.83 17.42 -6.90
C ILE A 57 -5.94 18.83 -7.49
N GLY A 58 -6.78 19.70 -6.91
CA GLY A 58 -6.86 21.10 -7.31
C GLY A 58 -5.54 21.85 -7.17
N CYS A 59 -4.79 21.59 -6.08
CA CYS A 59 -3.43 22.13 -5.90
C CYS A 59 -2.46 21.59 -6.97
N ILE A 60 -2.50 20.30 -7.26
CA ILE A 60 -1.66 19.65 -8.29
C ILE A 60 -1.97 20.23 -9.67
N LYS A 61 -3.24 20.34 -10.06
CA LYS A 61 -3.64 21.00 -11.33
C LYS A 61 -3.12 22.42 -11.43
N HIS A 62 -3.15 23.16 -10.33
CA HIS A 62 -2.59 24.52 -10.31
C HIS A 62 -1.08 24.51 -10.50
N ILE A 63 -0.35 23.62 -9.83
CA ILE A 63 1.10 23.46 -10.01
C ILE A 63 1.43 23.13 -11.47
N LEU A 64 0.69 22.21 -12.11
CA LEU A 64 0.91 21.89 -13.52
C LEU A 64 0.77 23.12 -14.43
N ARG A 65 -0.24 23.98 -14.17
CA ARG A 65 -0.49 25.18 -14.97
C ARG A 65 0.51 26.31 -14.73
N THR A 66 1.18 26.31 -13.57
CA THR A 66 2.02 27.44 -13.12
C THR A 66 3.41 26.98 -12.68
N HIS A 67 3.91 25.86 -13.21
CA HIS A 67 5.18 25.26 -12.79
C HIS A 67 6.40 26.17 -13.00
N ASP A 68 6.31 27.15 -13.89
CA ASP A 68 7.35 28.17 -14.11
C ASP A 68 7.39 29.23 -13.01
N ASN A 69 6.36 29.33 -12.16
CA ASN A 69 6.29 30.29 -11.06
C ASN A 69 6.59 29.63 -9.72
N ALA A 70 7.83 29.77 -9.25
CA ALA A 70 8.31 29.11 -8.03
C ALA A 70 7.50 29.51 -6.77
N GLU A 71 7.00 30.74 -6.67
CA GLU A 71 6.20 31.20 -5.53
C GLU A 71 4.83 30.52 -5.51
N LEU A 72 4.13 30.46 -6.64
CA LEU A 72 2.84 29.77 -6.75
C LEU A 72 2.98 28.27 -6.49
N VAL A 73 4.03 27.63 -7.01
CA VAL A 73 4.35 26.23 -6.74
C VAL A 73 4.59 26.03 -5.25
N SER A 74 5.40 26.89 -4.60
CA SER A 74 5.66 26.80 -3.16
C SER A 74 4.37 26.90 -2.35
N ASN A 75 3.51 27.88 -2.64
CA ASN A 75 2.25 28.09 -1.94
C ASN A 75 1.32 26.88 -2.06
N LYS A 76 1.28 26.21 -3.23
CA LYS A 76 0.43 25.02 -3.43
C LYS A 76 1.02 23.78 -2.77
N THR A 77 2.34 23.61 -2.78
CA THR A 77 2.99 22.51 -2.05
C THR A 77 2.85 22.68 -0.53
N ASP A 78 2.81 23.91 -0.02
CA ASP A 78 2.51 24.24 1.38
C ASP A 78 1.05 23.89 1.73
N SER A 79 0.10 24.19 0.83
CA SER A 79 -1.31 23.83 1.03
C SER A 79 -1.49 22.31 1.14
N ILE A 80 -0.86 21.55 0.26
CA ILE A 80 -0.90 20.07 0.30
C ILE A 80 -0.30 19.54 1.63
N ALA A 81 0.86 20.07 2.04
CA ALA A 81 1.51 19.67 3.28
C ALA A 81 0.71 20.05 4.53
N SER A 82 0.06 21.22 4.54
CA SER A 82 -0.82 21.67 5.63
C SER A 82 -2.04 20.76 5.77
N ARG A 83 -2.63 20.33 4.65
CA ARG A 83 -3.71 19.34 4.67
C ARG A 83 -3.24 18.01 5.27
N LEU A 84 -2.05 17.52 4.86
CA LEU A 84 -1.49 16.29 5.44
C LEU A 84 -1.30 16.42 6.95
N LEU A 85 -0.73 17.55 7.43
CA LEU A 85 -0.57 17.81 8.86
C LEU A 85 -1.90 17.71 9.62
N ILE A 86 -2.98 18.32 9.11
CA ILE A 86 -4.31 18.23 9.72
C ILE A 86 -4.77 16.77 9.81
N LYS A 87 -4.61 15.99 8.72
CA LYS A 87 -5.03 14.58 8.69
C LYS A 87 -4.18 13.69 9.60
N GLU A 88 -2.90 14.01 9.78
CA GLU A 88 -2.03 13.31 10.72
C GLU A 88 -2.39 13.62 12.18
N ILE A 89 -2.73 14.86 12.51
CA ILE A 89 -3.23 15.23 13.84
C ILE A 89 -4.53 14.45 14.15
N ASP A 90 -5.44 14.38 13.20
CA ASP A 90 -6.70 13.65 13.36
C ASP A 90 -6.46 12.12 13.48
N ALA A 91 -5.54 11.58 12.70
CA ALA A 91 -5.14 10.18 12.80
C ALA A 91 -4.47 9.88 14.15
N GLN A 92 -3.56 10.75 14.61
CA GLN A 92 -2.92 10.62 15.92
C GLN A 92 -3.94 10.61 17.08
N ARG A 93 -4.96 11.48 17.02
CA ARG A 93 -6.05 11.49 18.03
C ARG A 93 -6.82 10.18 18.05
N ARG A 94 -7.03 9.55 16.89
CA ARG A 94 -7.72 8.24 16.81
C ARG A 94 -6.90 7.10 17.41
N VAL A 95 -5.58 7.08 17.19
CA VAL A 95 -4.69 6.00 17.66
C VAL A 95 -4.04 6.26 19.03
N ALA A 96 -4.20 7.46 19.60
CA ALA A 96 -3.60 7.83 20.89
C ALA A 96 -3.98 6.88 22.06
N ARG A 97 -5.08 6.14 21.94
CA ARG A 97 -5.52 5.15 22.92
C ARG A 97 -4.92 3.75 22.70
N MET A 98 -4.17 3.55 21.61
CA MET A 98 -3.66 2.24 21.17
C MET A 98 -2.15 2.08 21.38
N ASP A 99 -1.51 3.00 22.14
CA ASP A 99 -0.04 3.06 22.31
C ASP A 99 0.74 3.11 20.96
N THR A 100 0.10 3.63 19.92
CA THR A 100 0.66 3.76 18.58
C THR A 100 0.74 5.25 18.23
N ASN A 101 1.86 5.66 17.64
CA ASN A 101 2.05 7.04 17.21
C ASN A 101 2.15 7.14 15.69
N VAL A 102 1.58 8.21 15.15
CA VAL A 102 1.85 8.60 13.76
C VAL A 102 3.31 9.04 13.67
N GLN A 103 4.07 8.43 12.78
CA GLN A 103 5.50 8.70 12.68
C GLN A 103 5.77 10.11 12.11
N LYS A 104 6.73 10.82 12.71
CA LYS A 104 7.21 12.10 12.21
C LYS A 104 7.94 11.90 10.88
N GLY A 105 7.81 12.86 10.00
CA GLY A 105 8.45 12.74 8.68
C GLY A 105 8.29 13.98 7.83
N SER A 106 8.70 13.85 6.59
CA SER A 106 8.58 14.88 5.58
C SER A 106 7.73 14.44 4.42
N LEU A 107 7.01 15.38 3.82
CA LEU A 107 6.34 15.20 2.56
C LEU A 107 7.25 15.66 1.42
N VAL A 108 7.72 14.70 0.63
CA VAL A 108 8.37 14.94 -0.66
C VAL A 108 7.31 15.07 -1.72
N GLN A 109 7.42 16.11 -2.55
CA GLN A 109 6.51 16.38 -3.66
C GLN A 109 7.32 16.69 -4.90
N ALA A 110 6.96 16.10 -6.04
CA ALA A 110 7.59 16.39 -7.32
C ALA A 110 6.59 16.31 -8.46
N LEU A 111 6.66 17.29 -9.37
CA LEU A 111 6.04 17.21 -10.67
C LEU A 111 7.06 16.64 -11.65
N LEU A 112 6.65 15.59 -12.34
CA LEU A 112 7.44 14.82 -13.29
C LEU A 112 6.78 14.88 -14.67
N PHE A 113 7.59 14.78 -15.71
CA PHE A 113 7.12 14.57 -17.06
C PHE A 113 7.75 13.29 -17.63
N ASP A 114 6.92 12.43 -18.14
CA ASP A 114 7.33 11.20 -18.80
C ASP A 114 7.30 11.41 -20.32
N GLU A 115 8.47 11.49 -20.95
CA GLU A 115 8.62 11.72 -22.38
C GLU A 115 8.13 10.51 -23.22
N GLU A 116 8.18 9.30 -22.67
CA GLU A 116 7.77 8.08 -23.38
C GLU A 116 6.25 8.02 -23.53
N THR A 117 5.53 8.35 -22.47
CA THR A 117 4.05 8.34 -22.45
C THR A 117 3.45 9.70 -22.74
N ASN A 118 4.27 10.77 -22.80
CA ASN A 118 3.85 12.17 -22.94
C ASN A 118 2.83 12.59 -21.85
N GLN A 119 3.07 12.18 -20.61
CA GLN A 119 2.18 12.40 -19.49
C GLN A 119 2.88 13.10 -18.33
N SER A 120 2.12 13.92 -17.60
CA SER A 120 2.55 14.45 -16.33
C SER A 120 2.23 13.48 -15.20
N ILE A 121 3.15 13.36 -14.25
CA ILE A 121 3.01 12.52 -13.06
C ILE A 121 3.32 13.37 -11.84
N TYR A 122 2.51 13.28 -10.79
CA TYR A 122 2.79 13.95 -9.54
C TYR A 122 3.12 12.95 -8.45
N LEU A 123 4.31 13.08 -7.88
CA LEU A 123 4.77 12.28 -6.74
C LEU A 123 4.40 12.95 -5.43
N LEU A 124 3.82 12.19 -4.54
CA LEU A 124 3.65 12.49 -3.12
C LEU A 124 4.28 11.34 -2.32
N ALA A 125 5.28 11.62 -1.48
CA ALA A 125 5.88 10.60 -0.65
C ALA A 125 6.11 11.12 0.77
N LYS A 126 5.47 10.48 1.75
CA LYS A 126 5.79 10.68 3.16
C LYS A 126 6.99 9.83 3.51
N VAL A 127 8.07 10.47 3.90
CA VAL A 127 9.35 9.86 4.26
C VAL A 127 9.61 10.12 5.74
N GLU A 128 9.93 9.05 6.47
CA GLU A 128 10.28 9.19 7.89
C GLU A 128 11.68 9.73 8.11
N HIS A 129 11.84 10.37 9.25
CA HIS A 129 13.14 10.74 9.78
C HIS A 129 13.66 9.63 10.69
N SER A 130 14.95 9.30 10.52
CA SER A 130 15.69 8.45 11.43
C SER A 130 16.69 9.31 12.19
N ASP A 131 16.74 9.13 13.50
CA ASP A 131 17.77 9.73 14.32
C ASP A 131 19.04 8.86 14.24
N PHE A 132 20.18 9.51 14.06
CA PHE A 132 21.47 8.86 14.03
C PHE A 132 22.50 9.73 14.77
N VAL A 133 23.57 9.08 15.21
CA VAL A 133 24.73 9.77 15.80
C VAL A 133 25.77 9.93 14.69
N ASP A 134 26.19 11.17 14.43
CA ASP A 134 27.25 11.45 13.48
C ASP A 134 28.59 10.98 14.08
N ASP A 135 29.35 10.19 13.34
CA ASP A 135 30.62 9.63 13.80
C ASP A 135 31.76 10.64 13.86
N ALA A 136 31.62 11.79 13.20
CA ALA A 136 32.63 12.83 13.19
C ALA A 136 32.61 13.69 14.46
N ASP A 137 31.42 13.98 15.02
CA ASP A 137 31.27 14.90 16.15
C ASP A 137 30.38 14.35 17.29
N PHE A 138 29.90 13.12 17.16
CA PHE A 138 28.97 12.44 18.08
C PHE A 138 27.69 13.23 18.36
N SER A 139 27.34 14.16 17.49
CA SER A 139 26.07 14.87 17.59
C SER A 139 24.89 14.02 17.17
N PHE A 140 23.74 14.22 17.81
CA PHE A 140 22.49 13.64 17.38
C PHE A 140 21.97 14.42 16.17
N LYS A 141 21.79 13.73 15.05
CA LYS A 141 21.25 14.28 13.80
C LYS A 141 20.04 13.49 13.40
N SER A 142 19.09 14.14 12.75
CA SER A 142 17.95 13.51 12.12
C SER A 142 18.07 13.65 10.61
N GLY A 143 17.82 12.58 9.89
CA GLY A 143 17.94 12.54 8.43
C GLY A 143 17.07 11.47 7.79
N PHE A 144 17.10 11.42 6.47
CA PHE A 144 16.40 10.39 5.73
C PHE A 144 17.24 9.12 5.69
N SER A 145 16.63 8.00 6.04
CA SER A 145 17.27 6.70 5.86
C SER A 145 17.40 6.38 4.36
N LYS A 146 18.54 5.80 3.98
CA LYS A 146 18.72 5.16 2.67
C LYS A 146 18.08 3.77 2.61
N ASP A 147 17.64 3.24 3.74
CA ASP A 147 16.97 1.95 3.76
C ASP A 147 15.60 2.07 3.08
N LYS A 148 15.43 1.29 2.00
CA LYS A 148 14.17 1.23 1.23
C LYS A 148 12.96 0.79 2.05
N LYS A 149 13.17 0.25 3.25
CA LYS A 149 12.10 -0.10 4.20
C LYS A 149 11.49 1.11 4.91
N THR A 150 12.10 2.28 4.82
CA THR A 150 11.65 3.52 5.49
C THR A 150 10.70 4.38 4.67
N PHE A 151 10.36 3.99 3.44
CA PHE A 151 9.32 4.68 2.67
C PHE A 151 7.95 4.20 3.12
N TRP A 152 7.29 4.97 3.94
CA TRP A 152 6.05 4.56 4.58
C TRP A 152 4.82 4.69 3.71
N LYS A 153 4.71 5.78 2.96
CA LYS A 153 3.56 6.04 2.09
C LYS A 153 3.97 6.89 0.90
N SER A 154 3.63 6.42 -0.27
CA SER A 154 3.83 7.20 -1.49
C SER A 154 2.65 7.06 -2.43
N CYS A 155 2.48 8.05 -3.29
CA CYS A 155 1.46 8.08 -4.31
C CYS A 155 2.03 8.69 -5.59
N LEU A 156 1.85 8.02 -6.71
CA LEU A 156 2.07 8.56 -8.04
C LEU A 156 0.70 8.79 -8.68
N ILE A 157 0.39 10.04 -9.01
CA ILE A 157 -0.85 10.44 -9.68
C ILE A 157 -0.53 10.71 -11.14
N GLU A 158 -1.11 9.94 -12.04
CA GLU A 158 -0.93 10.07 -13.49
C GLU A 158 -1.96 11.06 -14.03
N ILE A 159 -1.49 12.09 -14.73
CA ILE A 159 -2.31 13.18 -15.24
C ILE A 159 -2.11 13.28 -16.76
N PRO A 160 -2.84 12.46 -17.53
CA PRO A 160 -2.72 12.47 -18.99
C PRO A 160 -3.32 13.74 -19.61
N ASP A 161 -4.37 14.26 -19.00
CA ASP A 161 -5.09 15.45 -19.44
C ASP A 161 -5.69 16.20 -18.25
N LEU A 162 -5.53 17.52 -18.21
CA LEU A 162 -6.06 18.39 -17.15
C LEU A 162 -7.60 18.46 -17.14
N GLU A 163 -8.25 18.13 -18.25
CA GLU A 163 -9.71 18.16 -18.40
C GLU A 163 -10.35 16.78 -18.15
N ALA A 164 -9.56 15.76 -17.86
CA ALA A 164 -10.08 14.44 -17.48
C ALA A 164 -10.97 14.52 -16.24
N THR A 165 -11.95 13.64 -16.15
CA THR A 165 -12.91 13.60 -15.01
C THR A 165 -12.34 12.89 -13.78
N SER A 166 -11.30 12.09 -13.95
CA SER A 166 -10.59 11.39 -12.87
C SER A 166 -9.16 11.07 -13.30
N TYR A 167 -8.30 10.87 -12.34
CA TYR A 167 -6.90 10.48 -12.52
C TYR A 167 -6.63 9.13 -11.86
N THR A 168 -5.75 8.34 -12.45
CA THR A 168 -5.23 7.11 -11.84
C THR A 168 -4.17 7.48 -10.81
N ALA A 169 -4.19 6.80 -9.69
CA ALA A 169 -3.21 6.95 -8.62
C ALA A 169 -2.67 5.58 -8.20
N ARG A 170 -1.35 5.45 -8.09
CA ARG A 170 -0.68 4.26 -7.60
C ARG A 170 -0.10 4.53 -6.23
N ILE A 171 -0.58 3.81 -5.22
CA ILE A 171 -0.14 3.94 -3.83
C ILE A 171 0.74 2.76 -3.45
N TYR A 172 1.91 3.06 -2.92
CA TYR A 172 2.72 2.15 -2.13
C TYR A 172 2.62 2.54 -0.65
N SER A 173 2.38 1.54 0.20
CA SER A 173 2.41 1.72 1.65
C SER A 173 2.87 0.42 2.30
N ASN A 174 3.61 0.51 3.40
CA ASN A 174 3.98 -0.65 4.19
C ASN A 174 2.79 -1.27 4.91
N THR A 175 1.76 -0.48 5.17
CA THR A 175 0.49 -0.90 5.76
C THR A 175 -0.66 -0.18 5.08
N VAL A 176 -1.82 -0.83 5.02
CA VAL A 176 -3.04 -0.16 4.54
C VAL A 176 -3.36 1.02 5.44
N ALA A 177 -3.24 2.23 4.93
CA ALA A 177 -3.43 3.46 5.69
C ALA A 177 -4.56 4.29 5.08
N LYS A 178 -5.80 4.02 5.53
CA LYS A 178 -7.00 4.72 5.02
C LYS A 178 -6.90 6.24 5.15
N TYR A 179 -6.25 6.78 6.19
CA TYR A 179 -6.10 8.22 6.31
C TYR A 179 -5.29 8.84 5.15
N TRP A 180 -4.35 8.06 4.55
CA TRP A 180 -3.54 8.52 3.43
C TRP A 180 -4.34 8.52 2.13
N SER A 181 -4.97 7.39 1.78
CA SER A 181 -5.73 7.27 0.53
C SER A 181 -7.10 7.95 0.59
N ASP A 182 -7.83 7.79 1.70
CA ASP A 182 -9.20 8.25 1.86
C ASP A 182 -9.28 9.69 2.39
N ASP A 183 -8.76 9.96 3.60
CA ASP A 183 -8.90 11.26 4.27
C ASP A 183 -8.04 12.35 3.62
N PHE A 184 -6.78 12.03 3.25
CA PHE A 184 -5.82 13.01 2.71
C PHE A 184 -5.94 13.18 1.20
N LEU A 185 -5.85 12.07 0.44
CA LEU A 185 -5.81 12.10 -1.03
C LEU A 185 -7.20 12.02 -1.67
N GLU A 186 -8.24 11.61 -0.94
CA GLU A 186 -9.62 11.48 -1.42
C GLU A 186 -9.71 10.60 -2.67
N LEU A 187 -9.14 9.39 -2.56
CA LEU A 187 -9.10 8.40 -3.62
C LEU A 187 -10.10 7.28 -3.36
N ASP A 188 -10.63 6.70 -4.43
CA ASP A 188 -11.44 5.49 -4.42
C ASP A 188 -10.59 4.31 -4.89
N GLU A 189 -10.76 3.17 -4.25
CA GLU A 189 -10.10 1.92 -4.62
C GLU A 189 -10.60 1.45 -5.99
N MET A 190 -9.68 1.00 -6.87
CA MET A 190 -10.05 0.37 -8.15
C MET A 190 -10.65 -1.01 -7.93
N VAL A 191 -10.15 -1.74 -6.93
CA VAL A 191 -10.68 -3.04 -6.48
C VAL A 191 -11.02 -2.94 -5.00
N SER A 192 -12.29 -3.13 -4.64
CA SER A 192 -12.72 -3.03 -3.25
C SER A 192 -12.12 -4.12 -2.35
N ASP A 193 -12.05 -3.86 -1.05
CA ASP A 193 -11.56 -4.82 -0.05
C ASP A 193 -12.39 -6.13 -0.05
N GLU A 194 -13.71 -6.06 -0.30
CA GLU A 194 -14.58 -7.23 -0.46
C GLU A 194 -14.21 -8.04 -1.70
N SER A 195 -13.99 -7.37 -2.82
CA SER A 195 -13.59 -8.02 -4.08
C SER A 195 -12.22 -8.65 -3.94
N ASN A 196 -11.26 -7.95 -3.35
CA ASN A 196 -9.92 -8.46 -3.07
C ASN A 196 -9.98 -9.70 -2.18
N THR A 197 -10.70 -9.66 -1.06
CA THR A 197 -10.86 -10.80 -0.14
C THR A 197 -11.48 -12.01 -0.86
N SER A 198 -12.55 -11.79 -1.62
CA SER A 198 -13.23 -12.86 -2.36
C SER A 198 -12.33 -13.46 -3.44
N ASN A 199 -11.64 -12.64 -4.23
CA ASN A 199 -10.80 -13.09 -5.33
C ASN A 199 -9.54 -13.80 -4.83
N ALA A 200 -8.87 -13.24 -3.82
CA ALA A 200 -7.70 -13.88 -3.21
C ALA A 200 -8.06 -15.25 -2.64
N PHE A 201 -9.12 -15.35 -1.82
CA PHE A 201 -9.53 -16.63 -1.25
C PHE A 201 -9.92 -17.64 -2.32
N LYS A 202 -10.73 -17.26 -3.33
CA LYS A 202 -11.11 -18.12 -4.45
C LYS A 202 -9.90 -18.64 -5.23
N ALA A 203 -8.94 -17.78 -5.51
CA ALA A 203 -7.72 -18.11 -6.24
C ALA A 203 -6.87 -19.12 -5.47
N ILE A 204 -6.62 -18.85 -4.17
CA ILE A 204 -5.85 -19.73 -3.29
C ILE A 204 -6.58 -21.09 -3.16
N GLU A 205 -7.85 -21.11 -2.78
CA GLU A 205 -8.65 -22.33 -2.60
C GLU A 205 -8.68 -23.18 -3.88
N SER A 206 -8.88 -22.55 -5.04
CA SER A 206 -8.87 -23.23 -6.34
C SER A 206 -7.51 -23.86 -6.65
N THR A 207 -6.41 -23.16 -6.30
CA THR A 207 -5.04 -23.66 -6.50
C THR A 207 -4.74 -24.82 -5.58
N LEU A 208 -5.10 -24.73 -4.30
CA LEU A 208 -4.98 -25.84 -3.34
C LEU A 208 -5.80 -27.05 -3.78
N ASN A 209 -7.07 -26.85 -4.12
CA ASN A 209 -7.96 -27.94 -4.58
C ASN A 209 -7.40 -28.68 -5.78
N ARG A 210 -6.84 -27.95 -6.74
CA ARG A 210 -6.34 -28.53 -8.01
C ARG A 210 -5.02 -29.27 -7.84
N ASN A 211 -4.15 -28.80 -6.94
CA ASN A 211 -2.78 -29.32 -6.84
C ASN A 211 -2.60 -30.35 -5.71
N ILE A 212 -3.30 -30.22 -4.58
CA ILE A 212 -2.99 -31.03 -3.40
C ILE A 212 -4.20 -31.71 -2.73
N ARG A 213 -5.44 -31.34 -3.05
CA ARG A 213 -6.64 -31.87 -2.37
C ARG A 213 -6.71 -33.39 -2.38
N ASN A 214 -6.47 -34.02 -3.54
CA ASN A 214 -6.54 -35.47 -3.67
C ASN A 214 -5.21 -36.17 -3.35
N LEU A 215 -4.09 -35.47 -3.50
CA LEU A 215 -2.74 -36.00 -3.26
C LEU A 215 -2.38 -36.00 -1.77
N ALA A 216 -2.71 -34.91 -1.09
CA ALA A 216 -2.33 -34.67 0.29
C ALA A 216 -3.49 -33.96 1.06
N PRO A 217 -4.55 -34.73 1.41
CA PRO A 217 -5.78 -34.16 1.98
C PRO A 217 -5.57 -33.54 3.36
N ARG A 218 -4.58 -33.99 4.15
CA ARG A 218 -4.25 -33.42 5.45
C ARG A 218 -3.60 -32.08 5.27
N ASP A 219 -2.54 -31.98 4.45
CA ASP A 219 -1.84 -30.72 4.15
C ASP A 219 -2.78 -29.71 3.48
N HIS A 220 -3.65 -30.18 2.57
CA HIS A 220 -4.69 -29.33 1.99
C HIS A 220 -5.58 -28.68 3.06
N THR A 221 -6.03 -29.46 4.03
CA THR A 221 -6.92 -28.98 5.10
C THR A 221 -6.19 -27.98 6.00
N VAL A 222 -4.96 -28.30 6.42
CA VAL A 222 -4.16 -27.44 7.29
C VAL A 222 -3.86 -26.10 6.61
N ILE A 223 -3.33 -26.13 5.40
CA ILE A 223 -2.98 -24.90 4.66
C ILE A 223 -4.23 -24.06 4.39
N ARG A 224 -5.33 -24.67 3.94
CA ARG A 224 -6.58 -23.96 3.70
C ARG A 224 -7.11 -23.28 4.97
N ASN A 225 -7.10 -23.98 6.09
CA ASN A 225 -7.58 -23.42 7.36
C ASN A 225 -6.65 -22.31 7.88
N ALA A 226 -5.33 -22.41 7.67
CA ALA A 226 -4.39 -21.34 7.98
C ALA A 226 -4.68 -20.06 7.18
N VAL A 227 -4.99 -20.18 5.88
CA VAL A 227 -5.40 -19.02 5.06
C VAL A 227 -6.71 -18.40 5.57
N ILE A 228 -7.69 -19.21 5.95
CA ILE A 228 -8.95 -18.71 6.52
C ILE A 228 -8.70 -17.99 7.83
N SER A 229 -7.89 -18.60 8.70
CA SER A 229 -7.52 -18.00 9.99
C SER A 229 -6.81 -16.65 9.79
N TYR A 230 -5.88 -16.58 8.86
CA TYR A 230 -5.15 -15.35 8.55
C TYR A 230 -6.11 -14.24 8.10
N LEU A 231 -7.03 -14.52 7.17
CA LEU A 231 -8.05 -13.57 6.70
C LEU A 231 -9.02 -13.11 7.80
N LYS A 232 -9.25 -13.93 8.85
CA LYS A 232 -10.16 -13.61 9.94
C LYS A 232 -9.49 -12.86 11.09
N SER A 233 -8.21 -13.06 11.32
CA SER A 233 -7.49 -12.57 12.51
C SER A 233 -6.69 -11.29 12.27
N HIS A 234 -6.42 -10.92 11.02
CA HIS A 234 -5.62 -9.76 10.69
C HIS A 234 -6.49 -8.61 10.20
N GLU A 235 -6.24 -7.42 10.70
CA GLU A 235 -6.87 -6.18 10.21
C GLU A 235 -6.33 -5.77 8.83
N HIS A 236 -5.08 -6.17 8.54
CA HIS A 236 -4.39 -5.90 7.29
C HIS A 236 -3.89 -7.20 6.68
N PHE A 237 -4.24 -7.43 5.44
CA PHE A 237 -3.76 -8.57 4.67
C PHE A 237 -2.56 -8.15 3.83
N ASP A 238 -1.44 -8.85 4.00
CA ASP A 238 -0.29 -8.81 3.10
C ASP A 238 -0.07 -10.22 2.54
N TYR A 239 -0.20 -10.34 1.23
CA TYR A 239 -0.15 -11.64 0.55
C TYR A 239 1.19 -12.35 0.71
N ASN A 240 2.29 -11.60 0.62
CA ASN A 240 3.62 -12.19 0.72
C ASN A 240 3.91 -12.65 2.15
N THR A 241 3.56 -11.82 3.13
CA THR A 241 3.68 -12.16 4.56
C THR A 241 2.83 -13.38 4.89
N MET A 242 1.59 -13.42 4.43
CA MET A 242 0.70 -14.59 4.61
C MET A 242 1.32 -15.88 4.04
N LEU A 243 1.93 -15.82 2.85
CA LEU A 243 2.57 -17.01 2.27
C LEU A 243 3.79 -17.47 3.09
N VAL A 244 4.60 -16.51 3.58
CA VAL A 244 5.73 -16.81 4.46
C VAL A 244 5.24 -17.43 5.76
N ASP A 245 4.29 -16.81 6.45
CA ASP A 245 3.79 -17.27 7.74
C ASP A 245 3.15 -18.68 7.68
N ILE A 246 2.50 -19.02 6.55
CA ILE A 246 1.82 -20.32 6.40
C ILE A 246 2.74 -21.41 5.84
N LEU A 247 3.66 -21.05 4.92
CA LEU A 247 4.40 -22.04 4.15
C LEU A 247 5.90 -22.09 4.43
N ASP A 248 6.46 -21.06 5.08
CA ASP A 248 7.87 -21.11 5.43
C ASP A 248 8.08 -21.98 6.69
N GLY A 249 8.97 -22.96 6.58
CA GLY A 249 9.15 -23.97 7.63
C GLY A 249 7.98 -24.94 7.83
N TYR A 250 6.97 -24.93 6.90
CA TYR A 250 5.85 -25.86 6.97
C TYR A 250 6.31 -27.31 6.89
N GLN A 251 5.95 -28.12 7.89
CA GLN A 251 6.25 -29.55 7.93
C GLN A 251 5.14 -30.33 7.23
N VAL A 252 5.46 -30.89 6.08
CA VAL A 252 4.51 -31.67 5.28
C VAL A 252 4.13 -32.98 5.97
N THR A 253 2.87 -33.38 5.83
CA THR A 253 2.34 -34.66 6.38
C THR A 253 2.19 -35.70 5.29
N ASP A 254 1.49 -35.37 4.23
CA ASP A 254 1.18 -36.29 3.10
C ASP A 254 1.81 -35.81 1.80
N LEU A 255 2.21 -34.50 1.71
CA LEU A 255 2.69 -33.87 0.49
C LEU A 255 4.20 -34.12 0.29
N PRO A 256 4.63 -34.60 -0.88
CA PRO A 256 6.04 -34.67 -1.21
C PRO A 256 6.69 -33.25 -1.20
N GLU A 257 7.94 -33.13 -0.68
CA GLU A 257 8.62 -31.84 -0.54
C GLU A 257 8.79 -31.09 -1.86
N ASP A 258 9.08 -31.80 -2.95
CA ASP A 258 9.20 -31.22 -4.30
C ASP A 258 7.86 -30.60 -4.76
N ARG A 259 6.76 -31.12 -4.30
CA ARG A 259 5.42 -30.58 -4.59
C ARG A 259 5.09 -29.35 -3.77
N LEU A 260 5.64 -29.23 -2.56
CA LEU A 260 5.49 -28.02 -1.75
C LEU A 260 6.12 -26.81 -2.43
N GLU A 261 7.35 -26.94 -2.95
CA GLU A 261 8.02 -25.83 -3.66
C GLU A 261 7.28 -25.45 -4.95
N SER A 262 6.77 -26.43 -5.70
CA SER A 262 5.92 -26.17 -6.85
C SER A 262 4.62 -25.44 -6.46
N LEU A 263 4.03 -25.77 -5.32
CA LEU A 263 2.83 -25.10 -4.79
C LEU A 263 3.14 -23.68 -4.38
N LYS A 264 4.23 -23.42 -3.65
CA LYS A 264 4.69 -22.07 -3.26
C LYS A 264 4.85 -21.18 -4.49
N SER A 265 5.53 -21.67 -5.54
CA SER A 265 5.72 -20.93 -6.78
C SER A 265 4.40 -20.58 -7.47
N LYS A 266 3.44 -21.51 -7.52
CA LYS A 266 2.11 -21.26 -8.11
C LYS A 266 1.31 -20.25 -7.30
N LEU A 267 1.37 -20.33 -5.96
CA LEU A 267 0.69 -19.38 -5.10
C LEU A 267 1.29 -17.97 -5.25
N ALA A 268 2.62 -17.85 -5.31
CA ALA A 268 3.29 -16.55 -5.39
C ALA A 268 2.84 -15.68 -6.59
N GLY A 269 2.44 -16.28 -7.71
CA GLY A 269 1.98 -15.59 -8.93
C GLY A 269 0.46 -15.35 -9.01
N LEU A 270 -0.32 -15.69 -7.98
CA LEU A 270 -1.79 -15.55 -8.05
C LEU A 270 -2.29 -14.10 -8.13
N PRO A 271 -1.72 -13.12 -7.40
CA PRO A 271 -2.21 -11.75 -7.48
C PRO A 271 -2.27 -11.21 -8.91
N GLU A 272 -1.20 -11.41 -9.67
CA GLU A 272 -1.10 -10.95 -11.06
C GLU A 272 -2.03 -11.73 -12.01
N THR A 273 -2.15 -13.03 -11.82
CA THR A 273 -2.95 -13.89 -12.71
C THR A 273 -4.44 -13.88 -12.40
N LYS A 274 -4.82 -13.46 -11.20
CA LYS A 274 -6.21 -13.45 -10.71
C LYS A 274 -6.72 -12.07 -10.35
N HIS A 275 -5.91 -11.03 -10.61
CA HIS A 275 -6.27 -9.62 -10.51
C HIS A 275 -6.86 -9.24 -9.14
N PHE A 276 -6.09 -9.47 -8.09
CA PHE A 276 -6.35 -8.95 -6.75
C PHE A 276 -5.09 -8.29 -6.20
N ASP A 277 -5.28 -7.29 -5.35
CA ASP A 277 -4.19 -6.55 -4.73
C ASP A 277 -3.44 -7.40 -3.72
N ARG A 278 -2.12 -7.18 -3.59
CA ARG A 278 -1.31 -7.89 -2.59
C ARG A 278 -1.55 -7.41 -1.17
N GLN A 279 -2.08 -6.19 -1.01
CA GLN A 279 -2.40 -5.60 0.30
C GLN A 279 -3.82 -5.03 0.28
N PHE A 280 -4.62 -5.37 1.28
CA PHE A 280 -5.99 -4.87 1.48
C PHE A 280 -6.46 -5.12 2.91
N SER A 281 -7.61 -4.55 3.31
CA SER A 281 -8.26 -4.88 4.58
C SER A 281 -9.20 -6.08 4.37
N PRO A 282 -8.99 -7.22 5.04
CA PRO A 282 -9.84 -8.40 4.84
C PRO A 282 -11.28 -8.12 5.24
N VAL A 283 -12.22 -8.66 4.45
CA VAL A 283 -13.65 -8.65 4.76
C VAL A 283 -14.14 -10.11 4.88
N PRO A 284 -13.96 -10.77 6.06
CA PRO A 284 -14.21 -12.20 6.22
C PRO A 284 -15.63 -12.65 5.89
N SER A 285 -16.61 -11.75 6.01
CA SER A 285 -18.03 -12.05 5.71
C SER A 285 -18.27 -12.53 4.28
N VAL A 286 -17.48 -12.05 3.30
CA VAL A 286 -17.66 -12.40 1.87
C VAL A 286 -17.22 -13.83 1.53
N ILE A 287 -16.44 -14.48 2.40
CA ILE A 287 -16.00 -15.87 2.22
C ILE A 287 -16.81 -16.89 3.07
N ASN A 288 -17.69 -16.43 3.97
CA ASN A 288 -18.43 -17.29 4.89
C ASN A 288 -19.21 -18.42 4.21
N ALA A 289 -19.85 -18.16 3.07
CA ALA A 289 -20.60 -19.16 2.34
C ALA A 289 -19.70 -20.29 1.78
N ARG A 290 -18.40 -20.02 1.56
CA ARG A 290 -17.42 -20.99 1.07
C ARG A 290 -16.78 -21.82 2.19
N ILE A 291 -16.75 -21.27 3.41
CA ILE A 291 -16.17 -21.91 4.59
C ILE A 291 -17.16 -22.93 5.17
N LYS A 292 -18.44 -22.59 5.18
CA LYS A 292 -19.49 -23.48 5.70
C LYS A 292 -19.66 -24.69 4.78
N LYS A 293 -19.40 -25.88 5.32
CA LYS A 293 -19.67 -27.15 4.62
C LYS A 293 -20.76 -27.91 5.37
N VAL A 294 -21.78 -28.33 4.64
CA VAL A 294 -22.84 -29.21 5.13
C VAL A 294 -22.63 -30.56 4.49
N TYR A 295 -22.46 -31.60 5.28
CA TYR A 295 -22.39 -33.00 4.82
C TYR A 295 -23.66 -33.69 5.26
N GLU A 296 -24.33 -34.29 4.32
CA GLU A 296 -25.44 -35.21 4.60
C GLU A 296 -24.85 -36.61 4.83
N VAL A 297 -25.02 -37.14 6.04
CA VAL A 297 -24.35 -38.38 6.46
C VAL A 297 -25.33 -39.55 6.32
N ASN A 298 -26.62 -39.34 6.60
CA ASN A 298 -27.73 -40.28 6.43
C ASN A 298 -29.04 -39.47 6.31
N ASP A 299 -30.13 -40.14 5.95
CA ASP A 299 -31.45 -39.51 5.88
C ASP A 299 -31.78 -38.73 7.15
N GLY A 300 -31.74 -37.39 7.05
CA GLY A 300 -32.06 -36.48 8.12
C GLY A 300 -30.91 -36.11 9.07
N ILE A 301 -29.67 -36.60 8.86
CA ILE A 301 -28.48 -36.19 9.66
C ILE A 301 -27.56 -35.34 8.80
N GLN A 302 -27.45 -34.06 9.16
CA GLN A 302 -26.52 -33.11 8.55
C GLN A 302 -25.41 -32.72 9.52
N ILE A 303 -24.15 -32.88 9.09
CA ILE A 303 -23.00 -32.34 9.79
C ILE A 303 -22.68 -30.98 9.16
N ARG A 304 -22.84 -29.92 9.94
CA ARG A 304 -22.38 -28.59 9.58
C ARG A 304 -21.02 -28.34 10.20
N ILE A 305 -20.02 -28.13 9.36
CA ILE A 305 -18.72 -27.63 9.80
C ILE A 305 -18.77 -26.13 9.67
N THR A 306 -18.82 -25.46 10.80
CA THR A 306 -18.67 -23.99 10.92
C THR A 306 -17.40 -23.75 11.69
N ASP A 307 -16.52 -22.90 11.16
CA ASP A 307 -15.35 -22.43 11.90
C ASP A 307 -15.77 -21.52 13.06
#